data_32bc4020e94258f8545d746304bd2af8
#
_entry.id   32bc4020e94258f8545d746304bd2af8
#
_cell.length_a   1.000
_cell.length_b   1.000
_cell.length_c   1.000
_cell.angle_alpha   90.00
_cell.angle_beta   90.00
_cell.angle_gamma   90.00
#
_symmetry.space_group_name_H-M   'P 1'
#
loop_
_entity.id
_entity.type
_entity.pdbx_description
1 polymer ?
#
loop_
_entity_poly.entity_id
_entity_poly.type
_entity_poly.pdbx_seq_one_letter_code
_entity_poly.pdbx_strand_id
1 'polypeptide(L)'
;MDGRVTIVTGASRGIGRHIAERFAAEGAAVALVARTAVPGTSSLPGSLEEIVHRIQAHGGRAEAIPADLSVPEDVETIVARATDALGPVDTLVNNAGVNFYGPALGIRGRRYALMFQIMVHAPFRLCQLALPGMIERRRGWVLNITSKQARHPKGPPYPDWASDGCVPYGMCKAAMDRFTTGLAAELHGSGVSINALGTSGLVMTPGVAVVSPHTPDNAPVEPDGAMADAALMLCCAPPGAVTGRIAYSMELLERPFPDGPWALSGTY
;
A
#
# COMPACT_ATOMS: atom_id res chain seq x y z
N MET A 1 16.65 -5.31 1.69
CA MET A 1 16.26 -3.87 1.71
C MET A 1 17.42 -2.97 2.14
N ASP A 2 18.57 -3.54 2.46
CA ASP A 2 19.73 -2.83 3.01
C ASP A 2 20.12 -1.57 2.23
N GLY A 3 20.31 -0.45 2.96
CA GLY A 3 20.63 0.86 2.41
C GLY A 3 19.57 1.56 1.55
N ARG A 4 18.35 1.00 1.42
CA ARG A 4 17.26 1.63 0.65
C ARG A 4 16.46 2.60 1.50
N VAL A 5 16.02 3.69 0.89
CA VAL A 5 15.04 4.61 1.49
C VAL A 5 13.65 4.27 1.00
N THR A 6 12.74 4.05 1.95
CA THR A 6 11.36 3.64 1.67
C THR A 6 10.36 4.62 2.27
N ILE A 7 9.40 5.09 1.48
CA ILE A 7 8.21 5.80 1.98
C ILE A 7 7.08 4.78 2.14
N VAL A 8 6.40 4.77 3.31
CA VAL A 8 5.19 3.99 3.55
C VAL A 8 4.06 4.90 3.99
N THR A 9 3.01 5.02 3.18
CA THR A 9 1.82 5.81 3.54
C THR A 9 0.84 4.99 4.38
N GLY A 10 0.16 5.64 5.34
CA GLY A 10 -0.71 4.96 6.29
C GLY A 10 0.05 4.07 7.29
N ALA A 11 1.28 4.47 7.64
CA ALA A 11 2.22 3.66 8.41
C ALA A 11 1.98 3.64 9.93
N SER A 12 1.05 4.44 10.46
CA SER A 12 0.83 4.52 11.92
C SER A 12 0.18 3.26 12.52
N ARG A 13 -0.42 2.38 11.72
CA ARG A 13 -1.12 1.16 12.16
C ARG A 13 -1.34 0.15 11.03
N GLY A 14 -1.86 -1.04 11.39
CA GLY A 14 -2.32 -2.06 10.45
C GLY A 14 -1.25 -2.51 9.46
N ILE A 15 -1.64 -2.76 8.22
CA ILE A 15 -0.76 -3.27 7.15
C ILE A 15 0.45 -2.36 6.93
N GLY A 16 0.26 -1.03 6.90
CA GLY A 16 1.35 -0.09 6.68
C GLY A 16 2.40 -0.12 7.78
N ARG A 17 1.98 -0.29 9.05
CA ARG A 17 2.90 -0.51 10.16
C ARG A 17 3.73 -1.78 9.96
N HIS A 18 3.09 -2.90 9.68
CA HIS A 18 3.78 -4.19 9.51
C HIS A 18 4.77 -4.16 8.34
N ILE A 19 4.39 -3.53 7.21
CA ILE A 19 5.30 -3.33 6.07
C ILE A 19 6.51 -2.48 6.49
N ALA A 20 6.28 -1.37 7.20
CA ALA A 20 7.33 -0.48 7.64
C ALA A 20 8.31 -1.16 8.60
N GLU A 21 7.80 -1.86 9.63
CA GLU A 21 8.61 -2.62 10.59
C GLU A 21 9.39 -3.74 9.88
N ARG A 22 8.76 -4.47 8.95
CA ARG A 22 9.39 -5.55 8.19
C ARG A 22 10.52 -5.03 7.29
N PHE A 23 10.29 -3.93 6.58
CA PHE A 23 11.30 -3.34 5.69
C PHE A 23 12.47 -2.76 6.49
N ALA A 24 12.20 -2.14 7.64
CA ALA A 24 13.25 -1.67 8.55
C ALA A 24 14.12 -2.82 9.10
N ALA A 25 13.50 -3.95 9.47
CA ALA A 25 14.20 -5.15 9.90
C ALA A 25 15.13 -5.74 8.81
N GLU A 26 14.83 -5.48 7.53
CA GLU A 26 15.67 -5.85 6.39
C GLU A 26 16.67 -4.74 5.97
N GLY A 27 16.89 -3.74 6.85
CA GLY A 27 17.90 -2.69 6.67
C GLY A 27 17.46 -1.46 5.87
N ALA A 28 16.16 -1.30 5.58
CA ALA A 28 15.67 -0.06 4.97
C ALA A 28 15.61 1.09 5.98
N ALA A 29 15.89 2.32 5.50
CA ALA A 29 15.52 3.54 6.19
C ALA A 29 14.08 3.91 5.80
N VAL A 30 13.17 4.03 6.77
CA VAL A 30 11.73 4.13 6.48
C VAL A 30 11.16 5.48 6.86
N ALA A 31 10.64 6.22 5.88
CA ALA A 31 9.81 7.41 6.07
C ALA A 31 8.36 6.98 6.29
N LEU A 32 7.86 7.16 7.50
CA LEU A 32 6.54 6.78 7.96
C LEU A 32 5.57 7.94 7.75
N VAL A 33 4.59 7.77 6.87
CA VAL A 33 3.64 8.85 6.53
C VAL A 33 2.25 8.51 7.07
N ALA A 34 1.69 9.36 7.91
CA ALA A 34 0.29 9.31 8.36
C ALA A 34 -0.12 10.63 9.04
N ARG A 35 -1.41 10.79 9.29
CA ARG A 35 -1.97 11.95 10.03
C ARG A 35 -1.69 11.88 11.53
N THR A 36 -1.74 10.68 12.11
CA THR A 36 -1.58 10.46 13.55
C THR A 36 -0.10 10.41 13.90
N ALA A 37 0.46 11.58 14.25
CA ALA A 37 1.86 11.70 14.63
C ALA A 37 2.12 11.17 16.04
N VAL A 38 1.34 11.66 17.02
CA VAL A 38 1.53 11.45 18.46
C VAL A 38 0.47 10.49 19.00
N PRO A 39 0.80 9.63 19.99
CA PRO A 39 -0.16 8.78 20.65
C PRO A 39 -1.35 9.56 21.24
N GLY A 40 -2.55 8.98 21.19
CA GLY A 40 -3.76 9.58 21.77
C GLY A 40 -4.41 10.71 20.97
N THR A 41 -3.84 11.11 19.83
CA THR A 41 -4.45 12.13 18.94
C THR A 41 -5.48 11.57 17.96
N SER A 42 -5.73 10.26 18.00
CA SER A 42 -6.72 9.55 17.19
C SER A 42 -7.55 8.63 18.07
N SER A 43 -8.82 8.39 17.69
CA SER A 43 -9.66 7.37 18.31
C SER A 43 -9.18 5.93 18.04
N LEU A 44 -8.31 5.72 17.06
CA LEU A 44 -7.70 4.44 16.75
C LEU A 44 -6.29 4.36 17.35
N PRO A 45 -5.86 3.19 17.87
CA PRO A 45 -4.52 3.01 18.41
C PRO A 45 -3.45 3.11 17.31
N GLY A 46 -2.23 3.49 17.72
CA GLY A 46 -1.06 3.60 16.87
C GLY A 46 -0.80 5.02 16.35
N SER A 47 0.48 5.42 16.40
CA SER A 47 0.99 6.70 15.93
C SER A 47 2.32 6.54 15.19
N LEU A 48 2.78 7.57 14.49
CA LEU A 48 4.09 7.53 13.84
C LEU A 48 5.23 7.46 14.86
N GLU A 49 5.14 8.22 15.95
CA GLU A 49 6.17 8.21 17.01
C GLU A 49 6.35 6.83 17.63
N GLU A 50 5.26 6.12 17.92
CA GLU A 50 5.35 4.75 18.43
C GLU A 50 6.10 3.82 17.47
N ILE A 51 5.84 3.93 16.16
CA ILE A 51 6.47 3.06 15.16
C ILE A 51 7.94 3.45 14.94
N VAL A 52 8.27 4.76 14.90
CA VAL A 52 9.65 5.23 14.87
C VAL A 52 10.43 4.67 16.05
N HIS A 53 9.89 4.81 17.27
CA HIS A 53 10.54 4.32 18.48
C HIS A 53 10.77 2.81 18.45
N ARG A 54 9.78 2.04 18.00
CA ARG A 54 9.90 0.57 17.85
C ARG A 54 10.98 0.18 16.84
N ILE A 55 11.01 0.82 15.67
CA ILE A 55 12.04 0.54 14.65
C ILE A 55 13.44 0.89 15.19
N GLN A 56 13.60 2.04 15.83
CA GLN A 56 14.88 2.50 16.38
C GLN A 56 15.35 1.63 17.55
N ALA A 57 14.44 1.15 18.40
CA ALA A 57 14.77 0.23 19.50
C ALA A 57 15.35 -1.11 19.00
N HIS A 58 15.09 -1.49 17.74
CA HIS A 58 15.69 -2.66 17.10
C HIS A 58 16.86 -2.30 16.16
N GLY A 59 17.43 -1.11 16.28
CA GLY A 59 18.57 -0.65 15.50
C GLY A 59 18.27 -0.19 14.07
N GLY A 60 17.00 -0.14 13.68
CA GLY A 60 16.56 0.37 12.37
C GLY A 60 16.54 1.90 12.29
N ARG A 61 16.41 2.42 11.06
CA ARG A 61 16.30 3.87 10.79
C ARG A 61 14.88 4.20 10.36
N ALA A 62 14.23 5.13 11.04
CA ALA A 62 12.89 5.61 10.67
C ALA A 62 12.72 7.09 10.97
N GLU A 63 11.91 7.76 10.16
CA GLU A 63 11.53 9.17 10.28
C GLU A 63 10.02 9.31 10.17
N ALA A 64 9.42 10.10 11.07
CA ALA A 64 8.00 10.42 11.02
C ALA A 64 7.75 11.61 10.09
N ILE A 65 6.86 11.43 9.13
CA ILE A 65 6.40 12.49 8.22
C ILE A 65 4.89 12.67 8.40
N PRO A 66 4.45 13.48 9.37
CA PRO A 66 3.02 13.80 9.51
C PRO A 66 2.52 14.49 8.26
N ALA A 67 1.48 13.89 7.63
CA ALA A 67 0.82 14.43 6.44
C ALA A 67 -0.60 13.84 6.29
N ASP A 68 -1.54 14.64 5.81
CA ASP A 68 -2.90 14.22 5.45
C ASP A 68 -3.01 14.09 3.93
N LEU A 69 -3.15 12.86 3.44
CA LEU A 69 -3.30 12.61 2.00
C LEU A 69 -4.62 13.16 1.41
N SER A 70 -5.54 13.63 2.24
CA SER A 70 -6.71 14.36 1.78
C SER A 70 -6.43 15.83 1.45
N VAL A 71 -5.25 16.33 1.85
CA VAL A 71 -4.77 17.70 1.63
C VAL A 71 -3.68 17.65 0.55
N PRO A 72 -3.93 18.18 -0.67
CA PRO A 72 -2.95 18.12 -1.76
C PRO A 72 -1.61 18.76 -1.41
N GLU A 73 -1.61 19.85 -0.65
CA GLU A 73 -0.42 20.58 -0.24
C GLU A 73 0.50 19.73 0.64
N ASP A 74 -0.06 18.89 1.51
CA ASP A 74 0.71 17.94 2.31
C ASP A 74 1.40 16.89 1.41
N VAL A 75 0.66 16.37 0.42
CA VAL A 75 1.18 15.35 -0.52
C VAL A 75 2.41 15.87 -1.28
N GLU A 76 2.42 17.15 -1.68
CA GLU A 76 3.53 17.77 -2.40
C GLU A 76 4.85 17.75 -1.61
N THR A 77 4.79 17.73 -0.27
CA THR A 77 5.98 17.82 0.59
C THR A 77 6.60 16.46 0.95
N ILE A 78 5.85 15.37 0.83
CA ILE A 78 6.23 14.06 1.40
C ILE A 78 7.56 13.54 0.85
N VAL A 79 7.72 13.53 -0.48
CA VAL A 79 8.93 12.95 -1.11
C VAL A 79 10.15 13.80 -0.81
N ALA A 80 10.03 15.13 -0.84
CA ALA A 80 11.13 16.03 -0.50
C ALA A 80 11.56 15.85 0.96
N ARG A 81 10.62 15.86 1.92
CA ARG A 81 10.91 15.63 3.33
C ARG A 81 11.55 14.27 3.60
N ALA A 82 11.11 13.22 2.94
CA ALA A 82 11.72 11.89 3.05
C ALA A 82 13.15 11.89 2.51
N THR A 83 13.38 12.57 1.38
CA THR A 83 14.70 12.69 0.77
C THR A 83 15.66 13.49 1.64
N ASP A 84 15.22 14.60 2.22
CA ASP A 84 16.04 15.45 3.09
C ASP A 84 16.45 14.70 4.38
N ALA A 85 15.54 13.89 4.94
CA ALA A 85 15.78 13.18 6.20
C ALA A 85 16.59 11.89 6.04
N LEU A 86 16.35 11.12 4.97
CA LEU A 86 16.85 9.76 4.85
C LEU A 86 17.70 9.52 3.61
N GLY A 87 17.64 10.38 2.61
CA GLY A 87 18.30 10.26 1.32
C GLY A 87 17.35 9.94 0.17
N PRO A 88 17.87 9.71 -1.04
CA PRO A 88 17.06 9.48 -2.24
C PRO A 88 16.11 8.29 -2.09
N VAL A 89 14.84 8.50 -2.40
CA VAL A 89 13.78 7.48 -2.24
C VAL A 89 13.94 6.37 -3.29
N ASP A 90 14.08 5.14 -2.81
CA ASP A 90 14.15 3.93 -3.65
C ASP A 90 12.82 3.19 -3.73
N THR A 91 11.99 3.23 -2.68
CA THR A 91 10.74 2.48 -2.62
C THR A 91 9.60 3.38 -2.16
N LEU A 92 8.46 3.32 -2.86
CA LEU A 92 7.21 3.99 -2.48
C LEU A 92 6.11 2.95 -2.26
N VAL A 93 5.60 2.87 -1.02
CA VAL A 93 4.45 2.02 -0.69
C VAL A 93 3.21 2.87 -0.48
N ASN A 94 2.31 2.87 -1.46
CA ASN A 94 1.00 3.51 -1.40
C ASN A 94 0.01 2.59 -0.68
N ASN A 95 0.02 2.64 0.66
CA ASN A 95 -0.82 1.78 1.50
C ASN A 95 -2.01 2.52 2.13
N ALA A 96 -1.93 3.83 2.33
CA ALA A 96 -3.01 4.58 2.96
C ALA A 96 -4.35 4.35 2.28
N GLY A 97 -5.39 4.10 3.09
CA GLY A 97 -6.73 3.87 2.58
C GLY A 97 -7.80 4.20 3.60
N VAL A 98 -8.99 4.46 3.10
CA VAL A 98 -10.20 4.68 3.90
C VAL A 98 -11.38 4.02 3.19
N ASN A 99 -12.28 3.42 3.97
CA ASN A 99 -13.53 2.87 3.42
C ASN A 99 -14.74 3.40 4.19
N PHE A 100 -15.82 3.62 3.48
CA PHE A 100 -17.13 3.94 4.00
C PHE A 100 -18.12 2.94 3.43
N TYR A 101 -18.49 1.96 4.26
CA TYR A 101 -19.46 0.95 3.88
C TYR A 101 -20.86 1.54 3.70
N GLY A 102 -21.61 0.99 2.76
CA GLY A 102 -23.01 1.31 2.51
C GLY A 102 -23.42 1.15 1.06
N PRO A 103 -24.73 1.15 0.78
CA PRO A 103 -25.24 1.09 -0.60
C PRO A 103 -24.64 2.21 -1.46
N ALA A 104 -24.22 1.90 -2.66
CA ALA A 104 -23.57 2.87 -3.57
C ALA A 104 -24.40 4.15 -3.76
N LEU A 105 -25.73 4.01 -3.88
CA LEU A 105 -26.64 5.14 -4.06
C LEU A 105 -26.78 6.01 -2.78
N GLY A 106 -26.40 5.50 -1.60
CA GLY A 106 -26.47 6.21 -0.32
C GLY A 106 -25.15 6.87 0.11
N ILE A 107 -24.05 6.62 -0.56
CA ILE A 107 -22.75 7.20 -0.22
C ILE A 107 -22.76 8.70 -0.49
N ARG A 108 -22.47 9.50 0.55
CA ARG A 108 -22.40 10.97 0.42
C ARG A 108 -21.22 11.37 -0.46
N GLY A 109 -21.41 12.35 -1.36
CA GLY A 109 -20.40 12.81 -2.32
C GLY A 109 -19.05 13.15 -1.67
N ARG A 110 -19.05 13.78 -0.48
CA ARG A 110 -17.82 14.07 0.27
C ARG A 110 -17.03 12.81 0.69
N ARG A 111 -17.71 11.71 1.04
CA ARG A 111 -17.06 10.44 1.40
C ARG A 111 -16.48 9.77 0.17
N TYR A 112 -17.21 9.80 -0.93
CA TYR A 112 -16.72 9.33 -2.23
C TYR A 112 -15.46 10.10 -2.66
N ALA A 113 -15.52 11.43 -2.65
CA ALA A 113 -14.39 12.28 -3.03
C ALA A 113 -13.16 12.03 -2.12
N LEU A 114 -13.37 11.84 -0.81
CA LEU A 114 -12.29 11.54 0.14
C LEU A 114 -11.62 10.20 -0.18
N MET A 115 -12.38 9.16 -0.52
CA MET A 115 -11.82 7.87 -0.93
C MET A 115 -10.93 8.01 -2.16
N PHE A 116 -11.40 8.71 -3.19
CA PHE A 116 -10.62 8.95 -4.40
C PHE A 116 -9.39 9.81 -4.14
N GLN A 117 -9.52 10.87 -3.33
CA GLN A 117 -8.38 11.72 -3.00
C GLN A 117 -7.25 10.92 -2.33
N ILE A 118 -7.56 10.10 -1.32
CA ILE A 118 -6.56 9.36 -0.56
C ILE A 118 -6.03 8.15 -1.34
N MET A 119 -6.90 7.43 -2.07
CA MET A 119 -6.53 6.13 -2.65
C MET A 119 -6.19 6.18 -4.15
N VAL A 120 -6.46 7.30 -4.83
CA VAL A 120 -6.18 7.44 -6.27
C VAL A 120 -5.32 8.67 -6.56
N HIS A 121 -5.79 9.88 -6.19
CA HIS A 121 -5.09 11.12 -6.53
C HIS A 121 -3.76 11.26 -5.80
N ALA A 122 -3.72 11.03 -4.48
CA ALA A 122 -2.48 11.14 -3.70
C ALA A 122 -1.42 10.11 -4.14
N PRO A 123 -1.72 8.80 -4.31
CA PRO A 123 -0.78 7.84 -4.87
C PRO A 123 -0.26 8.21 -6.27
N PHE A 124 -1.15 8.67 -7.16
CA PHE A 124 -0.75 9.14 -8.48
C PHE A 124 0.27 10.29 -8.36
N ARG A 125 -0.03 11.29 -7.51
CA ARG A 125 0.86 12.42 -7.31
C ARG A 125 2.19 12.03 -6.66
N LEU A 126 2.17 11.15 -5.66
CA LEU A 126 3.40 10.63 -5.03
C LEU A 126 4.29 9.88 -6.04
N CYS A 127 3.70 9.13 -6.97
CA CYS A 127 4.45 8.52 -8.06
C CYS A 127 5.10 9.58 -8.95
N GLN A 128 4.39 10.66 -9.34
CA GLN A 128 4.98 11.75 -10.14
C GLN A 128 6.16 12.42 -9.44
N LEU A 129 6.14 12.50 -8.11
CA LEU A 129 7.20 13.12 -7.31
C LEU A 129 8.41 12.20 -7.10
N ALA A 130 8.18 10.90 -6.92
CA ALA A 130 9.23 9.94 -6.60
C ALA A 130 9.91 9.33 -7.83
N LEU A 131 9.15 9.08 -8.90
CA LEU A 131 9.65 8.36 -10.08
C LEU A 131 10.79 9.03 -10.84
N PRO A 132 10.85 10.36 -11.02
CA PRO A 132 11.95 10.99 -11.75
C PRO A 132 13.33 10.58 -11.22
N GLY A 133 13.54 10.66 -9.90
CA GLY A 133 14.80 10.24 -9.29
C GLY A 133 15.05 8.72 -9.37
N MET A 134 14.01 7.88 -9.29
CA MET A 134 14.12 6.43 -9.46
C MET A 134 14.54 6.06 -10.90
N ILE A 135 13.94 6.70 -11.90
CA ILE A 135 14.24 6.51 -13.32
C ILE A 135 15.69 6.93 -13.64
N GLU A 136 16.10 8.10 -13.17
CA GLU A 136 17.46 8.61 -13.34
C GLU A 136 18.51 7.63 -12.80
N ARG A 137 18.28 7.07 -11.62
CA ARG A 137 19.16 6.07 -11.00
C ARG A 137 18.95 4.65 -11.55
N ARG A 138 17.98 4.44 -12.45
CA ARG A 138 17.58 3.12 -12.97
C ARG A 138 17.30 2.11 -11.85
N ARG A 139 16.77 2.58 -10.74
CA ARG A 139 16.54 1.80 -9.52
C ARG A 139 15.33 2.34 -8.77
N GLY A 140 14.25 1.56 -8.72
CA GLY A 140 13.06 1.97 -7.98
C GLY A 140 12.00 0.88 -7.86
N TRP A 141 11.16 0.99 -6.82
CA TRP A 141 10.03 0.11 -6.58
C TRP A 141 8.83 0.93 -6.12
N VAL A 142 7.71 0.75 -6.80
CA VAL A 142 6.40 1.27 -6.37
C VAL A 142 5.51 0.08 -6.04
N LEU A 143 4.95 0.07 -4.85
CA LEU A 143 3.99 -0.92 -4.39
C LEU A 143 2.67 -0.25 -4.02
N ASN A 144 1.62 -0.55 -4.76
CA ASN A 144 0.28 -0.06 -4.51
C ASN A 144 -0.53 -1.11 -3.75
N ILE A 145 -1.04 -0.78 -2.56
CA ILE A 145 -1.88 -1.73 -1.81
C ILE A 145 -3.30 -1.69 -2.35
N THR A 146 -3.68 -2.78 -3.00
CA THR A 146 -4.99 -3.01 -3.59
C THR A 146 -5.89 -3.92 -2.72
N SER A 147 -6.92 -4.51 -3.29
CA SER A 147 -7.87 -5.37 -2.59
C SER A 147 -8.57 -6.31 -3.57
N LYS A 148 -9.06 -7.46 -3.08
CA LYS A 148 -9.99 -8.31 -3.87
C LYS A 148 -11.26 -7.58 -4.32
N GLN A 149 -11.65 -6.51 -3.64
CA GLN A 149 -12.76 -5.64 -4.05
C GLN A 149 -12.51 -4.90 -5.38
N ALA A 150 -11.27 -4.87 -5.88
CA ALA A 150 -10.96 -4.37 -7.21
C ALA A 150 -11.43 -5.31 -8.34
N ARG A 151 -11.63 -6.60 -8.03
CA ARG A 151 -12.04 -7.61 -9.03
C ARG A 151 -13.46 -7.34 -9.50
N HIS A 152 -13.71 -7.60 -10.79
CA HIS A 152 -15.07 -7.54 -11.33
C HIS A 152 -15.88 -8.77 -10.86
N PRO A 153 -17.02 -8.59 -10.18
CA PRO A 153 -17.85 -9.71 -9.79
C PRO A 153 -18.47 -10.38 -11.03
N LYS A 154 -18.40 -11.71 -11.06
CA LYS A 154 -19.02 -12.51 -12.11
C LYS A 154 -20.41 -12.97 -11.64
N GLY A 155 -21.40 -12.90 -12.49
CA GLY A 155 -22.78 -13.28 -12.18
C GLY A 155 -23.75 -13.02 -13.30
N PRO A 156 -25.09 -13.21 -13.13
CA PRO A 156 -25.76 -13.80 -11.96
C PRO A 156 -25.56 -15.33 -11.82
N PRO A 157 -25.67 -15.93 -10.63
CA PRO A 157 -25.76 -15.25 -9.35
C PRO A 157 -24.46 -14.54 -8.96
N TYR A 158 -24.55 -13.37 -8.33
CA TYR A 158 -23.37 -12.65 -7.84
C TYR A 158 -22.91 -13.19 -6.49
N PRO A 159 -21.60 -13.22 -6.20
CA PRO A 159 -21.09 -13.62 -4.90
C PRO A 159 -21.43 -12.60 -3.82
N ASP A 160 -21.56 -13.03 -2.55
CA ASP A 160 -21.97 -12.20 -1.43
C ASP A 160 -21.10 -10.94 -1.24
N TRP A 161 -19.80 -11.06 -1.45
CA TRP A 161 -18.87 -9.94 -1.34
C TRP A 161 -19.14 -8.81 -2.35
N ALA A 162 -19.84 -9.08 -3.44
CA ALA A 162 -20.18 -8.07 -4.45
C ALA A 162 -21.27 -7.08 -3.97
N SER A 163 -22.02 -7.46 -2.92
CA SER A 163 -23.12 -6.67 -2.34
C SER A 163 -22.85 -6.15 -0.94
N ASP A 164 -21.61 -6.24 -0.44
CA ASP A 164 -21.21 -5.88 0.92
C ASP A 164 -21.11 -4.36 1.20
N GLY A 165 -21.52 -3.53 0.24
CA GLY A 165 -21.48 -2.07 0.38
C GLY A 165 -20.12 -1.44 0.11
N CYS A 166 -19.22 -2.13 -0.59
CA CYS A 166 -17.87 -1.67 -0.91
C CYS A 166 -17.71 -1.11 -2.34
N VAL A 167 -18.78 -0.84 -3.08
CA VAL A 167 -18.67 -0.45 -4.50
C VAL A 167 -17.73 0.75 -4.72
N PRO A 168 -17.85 1.91 -4.03
CA PRO A 168 -16.92 3.02 -4.24
C PRO A 168 -15.47 2.71 -3.84
N TYR A 169 -15.27 1.90 -2.82
CA TYR A 169 -13.95 1.42 -2.43
C TYR A 169 -13.34 0.51 -3.52
N GLY A 170 -14.13 -0.44 -4.03
CA GLY A 170 -13.73 -1.30 -5.15
C GLY A 170 -13.35 -0.50 -6.40
N MET A 171 -14.09 0.58 -6.72
CA MET A 171 -13.73 1.49 -7.80
C MET A 171 -12.34 2.12 -7.61
N CYS A 172 -12.02 2.61 -6.40
CA CYS A 172 -10.69 3.16 -6.12
C CYS A 172 -9.60 2.10 -6.28
N LYS A 173 -9.84 0.88 -5.79
CA LYS A 173 -8.86 -0.21 -5.90
C LYS A 173 -8.69 -0.71 -7.33
N ALA A 174 -9.76 -0.78 -8.12
CA ALA A 174 -9.69 -1.07 -9.55
C ALA A 174 -8.94 0.03 -10.33
N ALA A 175 -9.14 1.30 -9.98
CA ALA A 175 -8.35 2.40 -10.53
C ALA A 175 -6.86 2.26 -10.23
N MET A 176 -6.50 1.84 -9.01
CA MET A 176 -5.11 1.57 -8.62
C MET A 176 -4.50 0.38 -9.38
N ASP A 177 -5.26 -0.69 -9.60
CA ASP A 177 -4.80 -1.84 -10.40
C ASP A 177 -4.55 -1.41 -11.84
N ARG A 178 -5.48 -0.65 -12.44
CA ARG A 178 -5.30 -0.13 -13.80
C ARG A 178 -4.14 0.86 -13.89
N PHE A 179 -3.96 1.73 -12.91
CA PHE A 179 -2.81 2.63 -12.80
C PHE A 179 -1.50 1.86 -12.73
N THR A 180 -1.42 0.83 -11.87
CA THR A 180 -0.25 -0.02 -11.70
C THR A 180 0.19 -0.65 -13.01
N THR A 181 -0.72 -1.31 -13.72
CA THR A 181 -0.40 -1.99 -14.99
C THR A 181 -0.06 -1.03 -16.11
N GLY A 182 -0.74 0.14 -16.18
CA GLY A 182 -0.46 1.18 -17.17
C GLY A 182 0.92 1.81 -16.96
N LEU A 183 1.21 2.20 -15.72
CA LEU A 183 2.48 2.83 -15.37
C LEU A 183 3.67 1.85 -15.54
N ALA A 184 3.47 0.57 -15.22
CA ALA A 184 4.46 -0.47 -15.47
C ALA A 184 4.80 -0.62 -16.97
N ALA A 185 3.79 -0.53 -17.84
CA ALA A 185 3.99 -0.58 -19.28
C ALA A 185 4.72 0.68 -19.80
N GLU A 186 4.35 1.87 -19.34
CA GLU A 186 5.02 3.12 -19.71
C GLU A 186 6.50 3.15 -19.29
N LEU A 187 6.82 2.59 -18.12
CA LEU A 187 8.16 2.59 -17.55
C LEU A 187 8.94 1.29 -17.82
N HIS A 188 8.47 0.45 -18.75
CA HIS A 188 9.16 -0.79 -19.08
C HIS A 188 10.62 -0.51 -19.52
N GLY A 189 11.57 -1.24 -18.95
CA GLY A 189 13.00 -1.06 -19.24
C GLY A 189 13.66 0.12 -18.53
N SER A 190 12.96 0.92 -17.74
CA SER A 190 13.53 2.05 -16.99
C SER A 190 14.37 1.64 -15.77
N GLY A 191 14.28 0.38 -15.32
CA GLY A 191 14.87 -0.09 -14.06
C GLY A 191 13.97 0.19 -12.86
N VAL A 192 12.66 0.45 -13.08
CA VAL A 192 11.68 0.65 -12.00
C VAL A 192 10.63 -0.44 -12.04
N SER A 193 10.32 -1.01 -10.87
CA SER A 193 9.26 -2.00 -10.68
C SER A 193 7.99 -1.33 -10.15
N ILE A 194 6.86 -1.56 -10.80
CA ILE A 194 5.55 -1.03 -10.38
C ILE A 194 4.59 -2.21 -10.19
N ASN A 195 4.16 -2.48 -8.96
CA ASN A 195 3.30 -3.63 -8.65
C ASN A 195 2.15 -3.23 -7.72
N ALA A 196 1.10 -4.05 -7.71
CA ALA A 196 0.01 -3.97 -6.73
C ALA A 196 -0.04 -5.23 -5.89
N LEU A 197 -0.37 -5.08 -4.61
CA LEU A 197 -0.52 -6.17 -3.66
C LEU A 197 -1.84 -6.03 -2.90
N GLY A 198 -2.71 -7.01 -3.03
CA GLY A 198 -3.97 -7.12 -2.30
C GLY A 198 -3.91 -8.19 -1.21
N THR A 199 -4.85 -8.11 -0.26
CA THR A 199 -5.07 -9.16 0.72
C THR A 199 -5.77 -10.37 0.08
N SER A 200 -5.37 -11.58 0.42
CA SER A 200 -6.07 -12.82 0.00
C SER A 200 -7.30 -13.10 0.87
N GLY A 201 -7.28 -12.68 2.12
CA GLY A 201 -8.36 -12.76 3.09
C GLY A 201 -8.58 -11.45 3.82
N LEU A 202 -9.20 -11.50 4.99
CA LEU A 202 -9.39 -10.36 5.86
C LEU A 202 -8.15 -10.15 6.73
N VAL A 203 -7.59 -8.96 6.74
CA VAL A 203 -6.56 -8.56 7.71
C VAL A 203 -7.22 -7.75 8.82
N MET A 204 -7.18 -8.26 10.04
CA MET A 204 -7.79 -7.60 11.21
C MET A 204 -6.95 -6.40 11.64
N THR A 205 -7.19 -5.25 11.03
CA THR A 205 -6.56 -3.99 11.41
C THR A 205 -7.46 -3.17 12.34
N PRO A 206 -6.93 -2.24 13.15
CA PRO A 206 -7.75 -1.34 13.96
C PRO A 206 -8.79 -0.56 13.13
N GLY A 207 -8.49 -0.25 11.87
CA GLY A 207 -9.44 0.40 10.96
C GLY A 207 -10.58 -0.52 10.54
N VAL A 208 -10.28 -1.78 10.22
CA VAL A 208 -11.29 -2.78 9.86
C VAL A 208 -12.21 -3.08 11.02
N ALA A 209 -11.69 -3.22 12.24
CA ALA A 209 -12.48 -3.50 13.44
C ALA A 209 -13.57 -2.45 13.70
N VAL A 210 -13.35 -1.19 13.31
CA VAL A 210 -14.34 -0.11 13.48
C VAL A 210 -15.38 -0.06 12.37
N VAL A 211 -14.97 -0.34 11.12
CA VAL A 211 -15.85 -0.12 9.97
C VAL A 211 -16.57 -1.38 9.49
N SER A 212 -16.14 -2.56 9.91
CA SER A 212 -16.74 -3.85 9.58
C SER A 212 -17.21 -4.61 10.84
N PRO A 213 -18.27 -4.12 11.53
CA PRO A 213 -18.76 -4.77 12.75
C PRO A 213 -19.39 -6.16 12.48
N HIS A 214 -19.65 -6.51 11.25
CA HIS A 214 -20.27 -7.76 10.81
C HIS A 214 -19.34 -8.59 9.93
N THR A 215 -18.08 -8.74 10.34
CA THR A 215 -17.21 -9.74 9.71
C THR A 215 -17.83 -11.12 9.92
N PRO A 216 -18.14 -11.89 8.86
CA PRO A 216 -18.64 -13.25 9.04
C PRO A 216 -17.66 -14.08 9.87
N ASP A 217 -18.16 -14.89 10.81
CA ASP A 217 -17.32 -15.75 11.67
C ASP A 217 -16.41 -16.71 10.89
N ASN A 218 -16.76 -16.99 9.63
CA ASN A 218 -16.04 -17.87 8.72
C ASN A 218 -15.21 -17.13 7.67
N ALA A 219 -15.05 -15.80 7.75
CA ALA A 219 -14.20 -15.07 6.82
C ALA A 219 -12.75 -15.53 6.97
N PRO A 220 -12.06 -15.88 5.87
CA PRO A 220 -10.66 -16.27 5.97
C PRO A 220 -9.82 -15.08 6.43
N VAL A 221 -9.22 -15.21 7.61
CA VAL A 221 -8.33 -14.19 8.21
C VAL A 221 -6.90 -14.51 7.81
N GLU A 222 -6.17 -13.50 7.36
CA GLU A 222 -4.74 -13.62 7.08
C GLU A 222 -3.89 -13.42 8.33
N PRO A 223 -2.73 -14.12 8.43
CA PRO A 223 -1.73 -13.81 9.46
C PRO A 223 -1.27 -12.34 9.37
N ASP A 224 -1.03 -11.73 10.53
CA ASP A 224 -0.68 -10.30 10.63
C ASP A 224 0.55 -9.88 9.78
N GLY A 225 1.52 -10.78 9.58
CA GLY A 225 2.74 -10.51 8.81
C GLY A 225 2.63 -10.79 7.30
N ALA A 226 1.61 -11.53 6.84
CA ALA A 226 1.55 -12.04 5.46
C ALA A 226 1.67 -10.94 4.39
N MET A 227 0.97 -9.83 4.58
CA MET A 227 1.06 -8.67 3.68
C MET A 227 2.46 -8.05 3.66
N ALA A 228 3.14 -8.01 4.79
CA ALA A 228 4.49 -7.44 4.89
C ALA A 228 5.53 -8.34 4.21
N ASP A 229 5.43 -9.65 4.38
CA ASP A 229 6.30 -10.62 3.71
C ASP A 229 6.09 -10.64 2.20
N ALA A 230 4.84 -10.62 1.74
CA ALA A 230 4.50 -10.51 0.32
C ALA A 230 4.97 -9.18 -0.30
N ALA A 231 4.86 -8.06 0.44
CA ALA A 231 5.38 -6.76 0.03
C ALA A 231 6.91 -6.81 -0.11
N LEU A 232 7.60 -7.45 0.84
CA LEU A 232 9.04 -7.64 0.79
C LEU A 232 9.47 -8.41 -0.46
N MET A 233 8.78 -9.51 -0.80
CA MET A 233 9.07 -10.29 -2.00
C MET A 233 9.00 -9.44 -3.27
N LEU A 234 7.95 -8.62 -3.44
CA LEU A 234 7.80 -7.75 -4.61
C LEU A 234 8.85 -6.63 -4.67
N CYS A 235 9.24 -6.11 -3.50
CA CYS A 235 10.19 -5.01 -3.42
C CYS A 235 11.66 -5.45 -3.34
N CYS A 236 11.95 -6.74 -3.06
CA CYS A 236 13.32 -7.26 -3.07
C CYS A 236 13.76 -7.79 -4.44
N ALA A 237 12.85 -7.96 -5.40
CA ALA A 237 13.19 -8.32 -6.76
C ALA A 237 14.19 -7.32 -7.38
N PRO A 238 15.09 -7.75 -8.29
CA PRO A 238 15.92 -6.80 -9.04
C PRO A 238 15.07 -5.71 -9.69
N PRO A 239 15.59 -4.46 -9.79
CA PRO A 239 14.81 -3.34 -10.33
C PRO A 239 14.32 -3.63 -11.75
N GLY A 240 13.03 -3.46 -12.00
CA GLY A 240 12.39 -3.71 -13.28
C GLY A 240 12.16 -5.18 -13.63
N ALA A 241 12.67 -6.16 -12.84
CA ALA A 241 12.51 -7.58 -13.14
C ALA A 241 11.08 -8.10 -12.89
N VAL A 242 10.41 -7.58 -11.86
CA VAL A 242 9.02 -7.89 -11.53
C VAL A 242 8.23 -6.58 -11.60
N THR A 243 7.42 -6.40 -12.64
CA THR A 243 6.65 -5.18 -12.86
C THR A 243 5.32 -5.48 -13.52
N GLY A 244 4.30 -4.65 -13.26
CA GLY A 244 2.94 -4.80 -13.80
C GLY A 244 2.10 -5.88 -13.12
N ARG A 245 2.52 -6.41 -11.97
CA ARG A 245 1.79 -7.47 -11.26
C ARG A 245 0.69 -6.90 -10.38
N ILE A 246 -0.45 -7.60 -10.39
CA ILE A 246 -1.49 -7.50 -9.37
C ILE A 246 -1.46 -8.83 -8.62
N ALA A 247 -0.83 -8.83 -7.44
CA ALA A 247 -0.62 -10.02 -6.62
C ALA A 247 -1.52 -10.01 -5.38
N TYR A 248 -1.72 -11.18 -4.78
CA TYR A 248 -2.41 -11.32 -3.51
C TYR A 248 -1.50 -12.05 -2.52
N SER A 249 -1.50 -11.62 -1.27
CA SER A 249 -0.54 -11.98 -0.24
C SER A 249 -0.31 -13.49 -0.12
N MET A 250 -1.33 -14.25 0.28
CA MET A 250 -1.19 -15.69 0.49
C MET A 250 -0.92 -16.44 -0.81
N GLU A 251 -1.57 -16.04 -1.91
CA GLU A 251 -1.34 -16.62 -3.23
C GLU A 251 0.14 -16.47 -3.66
N LEU A 252 0.73 -15.30 -3.37
CA LEU A 252 2.14 -15.02 -3.67
C LEU A 252 3.10 -15.79 -2.76
N LEU A 253 2.79 -15.91 -1.46
CA LEU A 253 3.61 -16.63 -0.49
C LEU A 253 3.60 -18.15 -0.72
N GLU A 254 2.45 -18.72 -1.10
CA GLU A 254 2.30 -20.15 -1.40
C GLU A 254 2.94 -20.54 -2.73
N ARG A 255 2.90 -19.65 -3.72
CA ARG A 255 3.44 -19.88 -5.07
C ARG A 255 4.31 -18.70 -5.48
N PRO A 256 5.51 -18.60 -4.93
CA PRO A 256 6.49 -17.64 -5.38
C PRO A 256 6.83 -17.93 -6.84
N PHE A 257 7.19 -16.95 -7.58
CA PHE A 257 7.44 -16.91 -9.02
C PHE A 257 7.97 -18.23 -9.63
N PRO A 258 7.23 -18.90 -10.56
CA PRO A 258 7.43 -20.32 -10.90
C PRO A 258 8.75 -20.63 -11.62
N ASP A 259 9.33 -19.70 -12.35
CA ASP A 259 10.59 -19.89 -13.11
C ASP A 259 11.78 -19.23 -12.42
N GLY A 260 11.76 -19.19 -11.11
CA GLY A 260 12.66 -18.46 -10.26
C GLY A 260 11.94 -17.30 -9.57
N PRO A 261 12.56 -16.67 -8.58
CA PRO A 261 11.88 -15.66 -7.75
C PRO A 261 11.35 -14.46 -8.56
N TRP A 262 11.75 -14.32 -9.83
CA TRP A 262 11.44 -13.15 -10.65
C TRP A 262 10.69 -13.46 -11.94
N ALA A 263 10.50 -14.73 -12.27
CA ALA A 263 9.82 -15.11 -13.50
C ALA A 263 8.29 -14.92 -13.37
N LEU A 264 7.71 -14.30 -14.36
CA LEU A 264 6.30 -13.98 -14.43
C LEU A 264 5.64 -14.83 -15.51
N SER A 265 4.89 -15.88 -15.13
CA SER A 265 3.93 -16.46 -16.08
C SER A 265 2.78 -15.47 -16.25
N GLY A 266 2.74 -14.79 -17.39
CA GLY A 266 1.65 -13.89 -17.70
C GLY A 266 0.38 -14.68 -18.04
N THR A 267 -0.59 -14.64 -17.14
CA THR A 267 -2.00 -14.79 -17.49
C THR A 267 -2.80 -13.92 -16.54
N TYR A 268 -3.34 -12.85 -17.10
CA TYR A 268 -4.36 -12.01 -16.45
C TYR A 268 -5.71 -12.73 -16.41
#